data_79cb2d7e8da7ecb45632eff7580b0c1e
#
_entry.id   79cb2d7e8da7ecb45632eff7580b0c1e
#
_cell.length_a   1.000
_cell.length_b   1.000
_cell.length_c   1.000
_cell.angle_alpha   90.00
_cell.angle_beta   90.00
_cell.angle_gamma   90.00
#
_symmetry.space_group_name_H-M   'P 1'
#
loop_
_entity.id
_entity.type
_entity.pdbx_description
1 polymer ?
#
loop_
_entity_poly.entity_id
_entity_poly.type
_entity_poly.pdbx_seq_one_letter_code
_entity_poly.pdbx_strand_id
1 'polypeptide(L)'
;MLYGRLLQKQQVHNMSQQGQRIAHAFWESNNSGTIILSRPWFASKRPPIQLDPHPEQPMRIDRMSARRVGELYRYYAQGDHWFFILRTRRHPKLKKEAVNLYLAGEFNGWEAAIGDIRWQLHPIIEKDEISAYELVIPFSQMPDTGSYAFKFVTEDGQWLSVPDSAPNRIAGLPGQYNYVFDTQSLGKQAYRFQLDSSYLPKGVERIVWASKKTPHEYYELPRTQFLTQCSTLHSLGAIIENQSTRFRLFAPRAETVDVVFSRFVDMSNASVVAMRCIDGVTWQADIAEDLSGDTLMVEISTK
;
A
#
# COMPACT_ATOMS: atom_id res chain seq x y z
N MET A 1 28.34 -8.60 8.72
CA MET A 1 27.87 -8.00 10.01
C MET A 1 26.69 -7.02 9.89
N LEU A 2 26.45 -6.35 8.76
CA LEU A 2 25.31 -5.43 8.58
C LEU A 2 23.95 -6.16 8.40
N TYR A 3 23.92 -7.34 7.81
CA TYR A 3 22.73 -8.14 7.57
C TYR A 3 22.05 -8.66 8.85
N GLY A 4 22.83 -9.02 9.87
CA GLY A 4 22.30 -9.45 11.16
C GLY A 4 21.57 -8.36 11.95
N ARG A 5 21.96 -7.09 11.78
CA ARG A 5 21.31 -5.95 12.44
C ARG A 5 19.96 -5.54 11.82
N LEU A 6 19.79 -5.76 10.53
CA LEU A 6 18.51 -5.51 9.84
C LEU A 6 17.46 -6.57 10.21
N LEU A 7 17.85 -7.85 10.26
CA LEU A 7 16.97 -8.93 10.70
C LEU A 7 16.61 -8.80 12.19
N GLN A 8 17.56 -8.38 13.05
CA GLN A 8 17.24 -8.07 14.45
C GLN A 8 16.30 -6.88 14.60
N LYS A 9 16.44 -5.82 13.82
CA LYS A 9 15.50 -4.69 13.83
C LYS A 9 14.09 -5.09 13.37
N GLN A 10 13.96 -5.93 12.35
CA GLN A 10 12.66 -6.46 11.93
C GLN A 10 12.07 -7.46 12.95
N GLN A 11 12.88 -8.32 13.56
CA GLN A 11 12.42 -9.21 14.63
C GLN A 11 12.03 -8.43 15.90
N VAL A 12 12.79 -7.41 16.29
CA VAL A 12 12.45 -6.52 17.42
C VAL A 12 11.18 -5.72 17.13
N HIS A 13 10.98 -5.28 15.89
CA HIS A 13 9.74 -4.61 15.48
C HIS A 13 8.54 -5.58 15.54
N ASN A 14 8.70 -6.83 15.11
CA ASN A 14 7.66 -7.87 15.21
C ASN A 14 7.41 -8.35 16.63
N MET A 15 8.41 -8.39 17.50
CA MET A 15 8.24 -8.80 18.92
C MET A 15 7.58 -7.71 19.77
N SER A 16 7.73 -6.43 19.45
CA SER A 16 7.05 -5.33 20.16
C SER A 16 5.56 -5.22 19.84
N GLN A 17 5.08 -5.90 18.79
CA GLN A 17 3.68 -5.86 18.35
C GLN A 17 2.77 -6.89 19.04
N GLN A 18 3.32 -7.85 19.82
CA GLN A 18 2.50 -8.76 20.62
C GLN A 18 1.83 -7.97 21.76
N GLY A 19 0.56 -7.61 21.54
CA GLY A 19 -0.24 -6.84 22.49
C GLY A 19 -0.79 -5.52 21.94
N GLN A 20 -0.24 -5.02 20.86
CA GLN A 20 -0.73 -3.80 20.20
C GLN A 20 -2.13 -4.01 19.60
N ARG A 21 -2.97 -2.96 19.70
CA ARG A 21 -4.33 -2.95 19.14
C ARG A 21 -4.35 -2.70 17.64
N ILE A 22 -3.43 -1.88 17.15
CA ILE A 22 -3.26 -1.57 15.75
C ILE A 22 -2.22 -2.54 15.19
N ALA A 23 -2.67 -3.50 14.38
CA ALA A 23 -1.77 -4.44 13.73
C ALA A 23 -1.10 -3.81 12.50
N HIS A 24 -1.85 -3.00 11.76
CA HIS A 24 -1.36 -2.34 10.55
C HIS A 24 -2.19 -1.11 10.20
N ALA A 25 -1.56 -0.10 9.62
CA ALA A 25 -2.24 1.06 9.06
C ALA A 25 -1.44 1.64 7.89
N PHE A 26 -2.12 2.20 6.88
CA PHE A 26 -1.46 2.80 5.72
C PHE A 26 -2.41 3.70 4.94
N TRP A 27 -1.85 4.64 4.20
CA TRP A 27 -2.57 5.49 3.28
C TRP A 27 -2.97 4.74 1.99
N GLU A 28 -4.21 4.93 1.53
CA GLU A 28 -4.68 4.48 0.21
C GLU A 28 -4.80 5.64 -0.79
N SER A 29 -4.98 6.86 -0.28
CA SER A 29 -5.06 8.10 -1.04
C SER A 29 -4.58 9.28 -0.18
N ASN A 30 -4.65 10.50 -0.70
CA ASN A 30 -4.29 11.72 0.05
C ASN A 30 -5.09 11.90 1.35
N ASN A 31 -6.33 11.46 1.40
CA ASN A 31 -7.24 11.70 2.51
C ASN A 31 -7.93 10.44 3.04
N SER A 32 -7.53 9.27 2.61
CA SER A 32 -8.09 8.02 3.11
C SER A 32 -7.06 6.91 3.23
N GLY A 33 -7.31 6.00 4.15
CA GLY A 33 -6.45 4.84 4.33
C GLY A 33 -7.15 3.71 5.06
N THR A 34 -6.39 2.66 5.33
CA THR A 34 -6.87 1.46 6.02
C THR A 34 -6.18 1.31 7.37
N ILE A 35 -6.94 0.90 8.36
CA ILE A 35 -6.47 0.51 9.70
C ILE A 35 -6.92 -0.91 9.95
N ILE A 36 -6.01 -1.76 10.40
CA ILE A 36 -6.27 -3.15 10.72
C ILE A 36 -5.96 -3.36 12.18
N LEU A 37 -6.95 -3.82 12.93
CA LEU A 37 -6.80 -4.12 14.35
C LEU A 37 -6.33 -5.56 14.54
N SER A 38 -5.46 -5.78 15.53
CA SER A 38 -4.96 -7.10 15.91
C SER A 38 -6.05 -7.99 16.53
N ARG A 39 -7.09 -7.38 17.08
CA ARG A 39 -8.24 -8.05 17.71
C ARG A 39 -9.54 -7.40 17.29
N PRO A 40 -10.65 -8.15 17.24
CA PRO A 40 -11.96 -7.60 16.98
C PRO A 40 -12.31 -6.47 17.95
N TRP A 41 -12.89 -5.39 17.43
CA TRP A 41 -13.49 -4.32 18.22
C TRP A 41 -15.00 -4.48 18.25
N PHE A 42 -15.65 -3.92 19.29
CA PHE A 42 -17.11 -4.02 19.45
C PHE A 42 -17.85 -3.51 18.21
N ALA A 43 -18.83 -4.32 17.75
CA ALA A 43 -19.56 -4.03 16.54
C ALA A 43 -20.30 -2.67 16.57
N SER A 44 -20.77 -2.29 17.76
CA SER A 44 -21.58 -1.09 18.00
C SER A 44 -20.78 0.17 18.37
N LYS A 45 -19.44 0.06 18.48
CA LYS A 45 -18.59 1.17 18.92
C LYS A 45 -17.53 1.49 17.89
N ARG A 46 -17.36 2.78 17.66
CA ARG A 46 -16.22 3.28 16.88
C ARG A 46 -14.93 3.05 17.67
N PRO A 47 -13.85 2.55 17.03
CA PRO A 47 -12.56 2.45 17.71
C PRO A 47 -12.04 3.85 18.07
N PRO A 48 -11.44 4.02 19.26
CA PRO A 48 -10.91 5.32 19.71
C PRO A 48 -9.58 5.59 19.02
N ILE A 49 -9.64 6.01 17.78
CA ILE A 49 -8.49 6.24 16.91
C ILE A 49 -8.44 7.72 16.54
N GLN A 50 -7.25 8.30 16.57
CA GLN A 50 -6.96 9.68 16.19
C GLN A 50 -5.76 9.72 15.26
N LEU A 51 -5.67 10.82 14.50
CA LEU A 51 -4.51 11.13 13.67
C LEU A 51 -3.54 11.99 14.47
N ASP A 52 -2.25 11.64 14.46
CA ASP A 52 -1.18 12.43 15.04
C ASP A 52 -0.27 12.93 13.90
N PRO A 53 0.12 14.20 13.85
CA PRO A 53 0.01 15.26 14.88
C PRO A 53 -1.30 16.07 14.84
N HIS A 54 -2.34 15.63 14.14
CA HIS A 54 -3.58 16.37 13.94
C HIS A 54 -4.79 15.71 14.63
N PRO A 55 -4.81 15.63 15.98
CA PRO A 55 -5.90 14.96 16.71
C PRO A 55 -7.26 15.65 16.56
N GLU A 56 -7.27 16.95 16.22
CA GLU A 56 -8.45 17.76 15.94
C GLU A 56 -9.08 17.47 14.58
N GLN A 57 -8.32 16.82 13.67
CA GLN A 57 -8.81 16.55 12.31
C GLN A 57 -9.98 15.57 12.36
N PRO A 58 -11.17 15.94 11.86
CA PRO A 58 -12.30 15.04 11.78
C PRO A 58 -11.97 13.84 10.88
N MET A 59 -12.10 12.64 11.45
CA MET A 59 -11.82 11.41 10.74
C MET A 59 -13.06 10.51 10.77
N ARG A 60 -13.63 10.22 9.60
CA ARG A 60 -14.66 9.22 9.45
C ARG A 60 -14.01 7.83 9.46
N ILE A 61 -14.56 6.89 10.23
CA ILE A 61 -14.07 5.51 10.31
C ILE A 61 -15.22 4.56 10.01
N ASP A 62 -15.10 3.81 8.93
CA ASP A 62 -16.08 2.82 8.50
C ASP A 62 -15.46 1.42 8.55
N ARG A 63 -16.24 0.42 8.97
CA ARG A 63 -15.79 -0.97 8.96
C ARG A 63 -15.71 -1.48 7.52
N MET A 64 -14.65 -2.19 7.20
CA MET A 64 -14.49 -2.85 5.91
C MET A 64 -15.14 -4.23 5.90
N SER A 65 -15.66 -4.64 4.74
CA SER A 65 -16.13 -6.01 4.53
C SER A 65 -14.98 -7.02 4.57
N ALA A 66 -15.28 -8.29 4.91
CA ALA A 66 -14.29 -9.36 4.90
C ALA A 66 -13.60 -9.51 3.53
N ARG A 67 -14.37 -9.44 2.44
CA ARG A 67 -13.85 -9.50 1.07
C ARG A 67 -12.84 -8.37 0.79
N ARG A 68 -13.13 -7.14 1.24
CA ARG A 68 -12.20 -6.02 1.07
C ARG A 68 -10.90 -6.21 1.86
N VAL A 69 -10.98 -6.81 3.04
CA VAL A 69 -9.79 -7.23 3.80
C VAL A 69 -8.99 -8.28 3.01
N GLY A 70 -9.68 -9.26 2.41
CA GLY A 70 -9.07 -10.28 1.57
C GLY A 70 -8.33 -9.72 0.36
N GLU A 71 -8.82 -8.65 -0.25
CA GLU A 71 -8.10 -7.97 -1.34
C GLU A 71 -6.74 -7.40 -0.90
N LEU A 72 -6.58 -7.07 0.38
CA LEU A 72 -5.32 -6.59 0.95
C LEU A 72 -4.39 -7.74 1.35
N TYR A 73 -4.93 -8.72 2.09
CA TYR A 73 -4.18 -9.86 2.65
C TYR A 73 -4.08 -11.06 1.70
N ARG A 74 -4.83 -11.07 0.63
CA ARG A 74 -5.01 -12.20 -0.31
C ARG A 74 -5.78 -13.38 0.27
N TYR A 75 -6.31 -13.25 1.49
CA TYR A 75 -7.23 -14.21 2.08
C TYR A 75 -8.18 -13.53 3.08
N TYR A 76 -9.33 -14.16 3.31
CA TYR A 76 -10.28 -13.77 4.34
C TYR A 76 -11.13 -14.98 4.75
N ALA A 77 -11.79 -14.87 5.91
CA ALA A 77 -12.74 -15.86 6.37
C ALA A 77 -14.16 -15.37 6.21
N GLN A 78 -15.07 -16.23 5.77
CA GLN A 78 -16.50 -15.97 5.75
C GLN A 78 -17.26 -17.29 5.96
N GLY A 79 -18.16 -17.31 6.96
CA GLY A 79 -18.80 -18.55 7.40
C GLY A 79 -17.75 -19.53 7.95
N ASP A 80 -17.75 -20.73 7.44
CA ASP A 80 -16.82 -21.84 7.78
C ASP A 80 -15.77 -22.09 6.69
N HIS A 81 -15.54 -21.09 5.82
CA HIS A 81 -14.61 -21.18 4.69
C HIS A 81 -13.55 -20.09 4.72
N TRP A 82 -12.37 -20.46 4.24
CA TRP A 82 -11.32 -19.57 3.79
C TRP A 82 -11.50 -19.23 2.32
N PHE A 83 -11.28 -17.96 2.00
CA PHE A 83 -11.25 -17.44 0.65
C PHE A 83 -9.85 -16.91 0.37
N PHE A 84 -9.21 -17.40 -0.68
CA PHE A 84 -7.95 -16.87 -1.20
C PHE A 84 -8.25 -16.13 -2.50
N ILE A 85 -7.85 -14.86 -2.60
CA ILE A 85 -8.21 -13.98 -3.72
C ILE A 85 -7.00 -13.25 -4.29
N LEU A 86 -6.86 -13.28 -5.62
CA LEU A 86 -5.89 -12.50 -6.37
C LEU A 86 -6.61 -11.57 -7.34
N ARG A 87 -6.53 -10.25 -7.14
CA ARG A 87 -7.01 -9.26 -8.11
C ARG A 87 -6.04 -9.14 -9.30
N THR A 88 -6.58 -9.14 -10.51
CA THR A 88 -5.79 -9.11 -11.76
C THR A 88 -5.26 -7.72 -12.11
N ARG A 89 -5.70 -6.65 -11.41
CA ARG A 89 -5.33 -5.26 -11.72
C ARG A 89 -3.82 -5.03 -11.89
N ARG A 90 -2.99 -5.76 -11.15
CA ARG A 90 -1.51 -5.68 -11.22
C ARG A 90 -0.90 -6.77 -12.10
N HIS A 91 -1.71 -7.58 -12.75
CA HIS A 91 -1.30 -8.73 -13.57
C HIS A 91 -2.02 -8.67 -14.92
N PRO A 92 -1.60 -7.77 -15.85
CA PRO A 92 -2.32 -7.53 -17.10
C PRO A 92 -2.52 -8.78 -17.98
N LYS A 93 -1.59 -9.73 -17.92
CA LYS A 93 -1.72 -11.01 -18.65
C LYS A 93 -2.87 -11.84 -18.10
N LEU A 94 -3.00 -11.94 -16.77
CA LEU A 94 -4.08 -12.70 -16.11
C LEU A 94 -5.48 -12.08 -16.31
N LYS A 95 -5.54 -10.83 -16.74
CA LYS A 95 -6.78 -10.11 -16.97
C LYS A 95 -7.42 -10.49 -18.32
N LYS A 96 -6.60 -10.78 -19.32
CA LYS A 96 -7.02 -11.02 -20.70
C LYS A 96 -7.30 -12.48 -21.00
N GLU A 97 -6.47 -13.36 -20.46
CA GLU A 97 -6.54 -14.79 -20.72
C GLU A 97 -6.63 -15.57 -19.42
N ALA A 98 -7.54 -16.54 -19.38
CA ALA A 98 -7.64 -17.43 -18.25
C ALA A 98 -6.42 -18.36 -18.22
N VAL A 99 -5.70 -18.34 -17.11
CA VAL A 99 -4.59 -19.27 -16.85
C VAL A 99 -4.93 -20.13 -15.65
N ASN A 100 -4.37 -21.35 -15.61
CA ASN A 100 -4.44 -22.17 -14.43
C ASN A 100 -3.52 -21.58 -13.34
N LEU A 101 -4.14 -21.12 -12.27
CA LEU A 101 -3.45 -20.48 -11.14
C LEU A 101 -3.70 -21.30 -9.88
N TYR A 102 -2.65 -21.53 -9.11
CA TYR A 102 -2.68 -22.36 -7.92
C TYR A 102 -2.27 -21.59 -6.68
N LEU A 103 -2.89 -21.95 -5.55
CA LEU A 103 -2.46 -21.52 -4.22
C LEU A 103 -1.41 -22.51 -3.73
N ALA A 104 -0.20 -22.04 -3.49
CA ALA A 104 0.91 -22.84 -3.00
C ALA A 104 1.47 -22.28 -1.70
N GLY A 105 1.80 -23.12 -0.74
CA GLY A 105 2.30 -22.70 0.56
C GLY A 105 2.81 -23.86 1.41
N GLU A 106 3.22 -23.53 2.63
CA GLU A 106 3.71 -24.52 3.61
C GLU A 106 2.68 -25.57 3.96
N PHE A 107 1.39 -25.24 3.86
CA PHE A 107 0.28 -26.15 4.18
C PHE A 107 -0.01 -27.20 3.10
N ASN A 108 0.55 -27.08 1.90
CA ASN A 108 0.31 -28.02 0.81
C ASN A 108 1.58 -28.42 0.03
N GLY A 109 2.76 -28.17 0.61
CA GLY A 109 4.04 -28.58 0.06
C GLY A 109 4.51 -27.79 -1.17
N TRP A 110 4.05 -26.53 -1.29
CA TRP A 110 4.49 -25.58 -2.33
C TRP A 110 4.27 -26.10 -3.76
N GLU A 111 5.34 -26.56 -4.42
CA GLU A 111 5.29 -27.05 -5.80
C GLU A 111 4.35 -28.25 -6.00
N ALA A 112 4.09 -29.04 -4.95
CA ALA A 112 3.14 -30.13 -4.99
C ALA A 112 1.68 -29.69 -5.19
N ALA A 113 1.39 -28.40 -5.00
CA ALA A 113 0.08 -27.83 -5.27
C ALA A 113 -0.18 -27.58 -6.77
N ILE A 114 0.87 -27.49 -7.59
CA ILE A 114 0.74 -27.20 -9.02
C ILE A 114 0.12 -28.43 -9.72
N GLY A 115 -0.98 -28.19 -10.45
CA GLY A 115 -1.75 -29.24 -11.10
C GLY A 115 -2.77 -29.96 -10.19
N ASP A 116 -2.76 -29.71 -8.88
CA ASP A 116 -3.77 -30.24 -7.97
C ASP A 116 -5.01 -29.34 -7.96
N ILE A 117 -6.13 -29.84 -8.50
CA ILE A 117 -7.39 -29.11 -8.63
C ILE A 117 -7.93 -28.56 -7.28
N ARG A 118 -7.56 -29.17 -6.15
CA ARG A 118 -7.96 -28.70 -4.82
C ARG A 118 -7.38 -27.31 -4.48
N TRP A 119 -6.25 -26.96 -5.11
CA TRP A 119 -5.54 -25.72 -4.88
C TRP A 119 -5.66 -24.73 -6.05
N GLN A 120 -6.46 -25.09 -7.07
CA GLN A 120 -6.67 -24.24 -8.23
C GLN A 120 -7.63 -23.09 -7.93
N LEU A 121 -7.23 -21.87 -8.27
CA LEU A 121 -8.10 -20.71 -8.22
C LEU A 121 -8.96 -20.62 -9.47
N HIS A 122 -10.21 -20.21 -9.31
CA HIS A 122 -11.16 -20.02 -10.40
C HIS A 122 -11.27 -18.55 -10.78
N PRO A 123 -11.35 -18.20 -12.08
CA PRO A 123 -11.49 -16.84 -12.54
C PRO A 123 -12.88 -16.27 -12.20
N ILE A 124 -12.91 -15.03 -11.74
CA ILE A 124 -14.11 -14.21 -11.58
C ILE A 124 -14.16 -13.23 -12.75
N ILE A 125 -15.19 -13.33 -13.57
CA ILE A 125 -15.37 -12.50 -14.75
C ILE A 125 -16.32 -11.35 -14.42
N GLU A 126 -15.89 -10.13 -14.68
CA GLU A 126 -16.69 -8.90 -14.55
C GLU A 126 -16.50 -8.08 -15.83
N LYS A 127 -17.58 -7.70 -16.50
CA LYS A 127 -17.54 -6.89 -17.73
C LYS A 127 -16.60 -7.46 -18.81
N ASP A 128 -16.73 -8.76 -19.09
CA ASP A 128 -15.95 -9.52 -20.08
C ASP A 128 -14.42 -9.57 -19.81
N GLU A 129 -13.98 -9.21 -18.62
CA GLU A 129 -12.60 -9.33 -18.19
C GLU A 129 -12.48 -10.14 -16.90
N ILE A 130 -11.36 -10.82 -16.72
CA ILE A 130 -11.08 -11.52 -15.46
C ILE A 130 -10.66 -10.47 -14.42
N SER A 131 -11.55 -10.19 -13.47
CA SER A 131 -11.34 -9.19 -12.41
C SER A 131 -10.52 -9.74 -11.24
N ALA A 132 -10.64 -11.04 -10.98
CA ALA A 132 -9.92 -11.76 -9.93
C ALA A 132 -9.86 -13.26 -10.21
N TYR A 133 -9.03 -13.94 -9.42
CA TYR A 133 -9.06 -15.39 -9.21
C TYR A 133 -9.36 -15.66 -7.75
N GLU A 134 -10.19 -16.66 -7.47
CA GLU A 134 -10.60 -16.99 -6.10
C GLU A 134 -10.61 -18.52 -5.90
N LEU A 135 -10.15 -18.93 -4.72
CA LEU A 135 -10.25 -20.31 -4.23
C LEU A 135 -10.98 -20.29 -2.89
N VAL A 136 -11.97 -21.15 -2.75
CA VAL A 136 -12.77 -21.29 -1.51
C VAL A 136 -12.46 -22.67 -0.92
N ILE A 137 -12.02 -22.69 0.35
CA ILE A 137 -11.60 -23.90 1.05
C ILE A 137 -12.30 -23.94 2.41
N PRO A 138 -12.97 -25.07 2.77
CA PRO A 138 -13.49 -25.26 4.12
C PRO A 138 -12.37 -25.19 5.18
N PHE A 139 -12.66 -24.67 6.38
CA PHE A 139 -11.69 -24.62 7.46
C PHE A 139 -11.09 -26.00 7.78
N SER A 140 -11.91 -27.06 7.69
CA SER A 140 -11.49 -28.45 7.93
C SER A 140 -10.41 -28.98 6.97
N GLN A 141 -10.19 -28.32 5.85
CA GLN A 141 -9.15 -28.71 4.88
C GLN A 141 -7.84 -27.93 5.06
N MET A 142 -7.81 -27.00 5.99
CA MET A 142 -6.61 -26.22 6.32
C MET A 142 -6.07 -26.66 7.69
N PRO A 143 -4.77 -26.46 7.95
CA PRO A 143 -4.21 -26.76 9.27
C PRO A 143 -4.95 -26.02 10.38
N ASP A 144 -5.15 -26.67 11.52
CA ASP A 144 -5.99 -26.20 12.61
C ASP A 144 -5.54 -24.86 13.20
N THR A 145 -4.24 -24.70 13.43
CA THR A 145 -3.68 -23.47 14.00
C THR A 145 -2.28 -23.19 13.48
N GLY A 146 -1.99 -21.94 13.19
CA GLY A 146 -0.63 -21.52 12.82
C GLY A 146 -0.59 -20.36 11.82
N SER A 147 0.63 -19.98 11.51
CA SER A 147 0.97 -19.03 10.46
C SER A 147 1.74 -19.75 9.38
N TYR A 148 1.30 -19.64 8.15
CA TYR A 148 1.85 -20.35 7.01
C TYR A 148 2.20 -19.38 5.89
N ALA A 149 3.38 -19.54 5.33
CA ALA A 149 3.76 -18.80 4.15
C ALA A 149 3.03 -19.36 2.91
N PHE A 150 2.59 -18.47 2.00
CA PHE A 150 1.96 -18.88 0.75
C PHE A 150 2.24 -17.89 -0.39
N LYS A 151 1.98 -18.34 -1.60
CA LYS A 151 2.10 -17.59 -2.84
C LYS A 151 1.14 -18.11 -3.90
N PHE A 152 0.97 -17.35 -4.96
CA PHE A 152 0.26 -17.83 -6.16
C PHE A 152 1.27 -18.21 -7.23
N VAL A 153 0.98 -19.28 -7.94
CA VAL A 153 1.84 -19.86 -8.99
C VAL A 153 1.01 -20.31 -10.17
N THR A 154 1.48 -20.08 -11.39
CA THR A 154 0.86 -20.56 -12.61
C THR A 154 1.21 -22.03 -12.87
N GLU A 155 0.48 -22.70 -13.75
CA GLU A 155 0.71 -24.11 -14.10
C GLU A 155 2.12 -24.37 -14.70
N ASP A 156 2.67 -23.39 -15.41
CA ASP A 156 4.03 -23.44 -15.96
C ASP A 156 5.12 -23.12 -14.91
N GLY A 157 4.75 -23.01 -13.63
CA GLY A 157 5.69 -22.79 -12.53
C GLY A 157 6.13 -21.33 -12.34
N GLN A 158 5.47 -20.35 -12.97
CA GLN A 158 5.78 -18.96 -12.75
C GLN A 158 5.20 -18.46 -11.42
N TRP A 159 6.04 -18.15 -10.45
CA TRP A 159 5.66 -17.58 -9.16
C TRP A 159 5.30 -16.09 -9.29
N LEU A 160 4.12 -15.72 -8.83
CA LEU A 160 3.70 -14.33 -8.86
C LEU A 160 4.40 -13.53 -7.75
N SER A 161 4.87 -12.34 -8.08
CA SER A 161 5.53 -11.46 -7.12
C SER A 161 4.59 -10.94 -6.03
N VAL A 162 5.09 -10.90 -4.80
CA VAL A 162 4.38 -10.28 -3.67
C VAL A 162 4.69 -8.79 -3.64
N PRO A 163 3.70 -7.91 -3.75
CA PRO A 163 3.92 -6.47 -3.72
C PRO A 163 4.55 -6.00 -2.41
N ASP A 164 5.39 -4.97 -2.46
CA ASP A 164 5.96 -4.33 -1.26
C ASP A 164 4.89 -3.81 -0.30
N SER A 165 3.75 -3.44 -0.85
CA SER A 165 2.59 -2.93 -0.13
C SER A 165 1.71 -4.01 0.50
N ALA A 166 2.03 -5.30 0.38
CA ALA A 166 1.23 -6.35 1.00
C ALA A 166 1.40 -6.33 2.53
N PRO A 167 0.30 -6.19 3.30
CA PRO A 167 0.37 -6.02 4.75
C PRO A 167 0.87 -7.27 5.49
N ASN A 168 0.74 -8.44 4.88
CA ASN A 168 1.17 -9.73 5.40
C ASN A 168 2.35 -10.32 4.62
N ARG A 169 3.22 -9.45 4.10
CA ARG A 169 4.44 -9.84 3.41
C ARG A 169 5.53 -10.26 4.39
N ILE A 170 6.18 -11.38 4.12
CA ILE A 170 7.38 -11.82 4.84
C ILE A 170 8.52 -12.12 3.86
N ALA A 171 9.74 -12.02 4.35
CA ALA A 171 10.92 -12.47 3.60
C ALA A 171 10.94 -14.01 3.53
N GLY A 172 11.16 -14.53 2.33
CA GLY A 172 11.46 -15.94 2.07
C GLY A 172 12.95 -16.15 1.80
N LEU A 173 13.27 -16.82 0.70
CA LEU A 173 14.66 -16.89 0.18
C LEU A 173 15.18 -15.49 -0.18
N PRO A 174 16.50 -15.28 -0.24
CA PRO A 174 17.07 -13.98 -0.60
C PRO A 174 16.43 -13.37 -1.85
N GLY A 175 15.91 -12.14 -1.72
CA GLY A 175 15.20 -11.44 -2.79
C GLY A 175 13.77 -11.91 -3.09
N GLN A 176 13.28 -12.91 -2.38
CA GLN A 176 11.92 -13.43 -2.51
C GLN A 176 11.05 -13.09 -1.31
N TYR A 177 9.78 -12.91 -1.56
CA TYR A 177 8.78 -12.61 -0.53
C TYR A 177 7.56 -13.49 -0.72
N ASN A 178 6.93 -13.84 0.42
CA ASN A 178 5.71 -14.61 0.50
C ASN A 178 4.62 -13.80 1.22
N TYR A 179 3.37 -14.19 1.06
CA TYR A 179 2.28 -13.79 1.97
C TYR A 179 2.29 -14.69 3.19
N VAL A 180 1.75 -14.20 4.30
CA VAL A 180 1.43 -15.01 5.48
C VAL A 180 -0.07 -15.22 5.56
N PHE A 181 -0.46 -16.46 5.70
CA PHE A 181 -1.78 -16.91 6.09
C PHE A 181 -1.76 -17.29 7.58
N ASP A 182 -2.60 -16.65 8.37
CA ASP A 182 -2.69 -16.88 9.82
C ASP A 182 -4.11 -17.32 10.16
N THR A 183 -4.26 -18.60 10.56
CA THR A 183 -5.55 -19.20 10.87
C THR A 183 -6.20 -18.64 12.14
N GLN A 184 -5.41 -18.06 13.05
CA GLN A 184 -5.94 -17.45 14.28
C GLN A 184 -6.39 -16.00 14.08
N SER A 185 -6.00 -15.37 13.01
CA SER A 185 -6.41 -14.02 12.71
C SER A 185 -7.78 -13.91 12.02
N LEU A 186 -8.64 -14.88 12.31
CA LEU A 186 -10.06 -14.85 11.97
C LEU A 186 -10.65 -13.49 12.37
N GLY A 187 -11.03 -12.69 11.37
CA GLY A 187 -11.69 -11.42 11.61
C GLY A 187 -10.81 -10.32 12.17
N LYS A 188 -9.53 -10.22 11.77
CA LYS A 188 -8.80 -8.96 11.90
C LYS A 188 -9.70 -7.87 11.34
N GLN A 189 -10.23 -7.02 12.24
CA GLN A 189 -11.16 -6.00 11.81
C GLN A 189 -10.39 -4.92 11.10
N ALA A 190 -10.72 -4.70 9.84
CA ALA A 190 -10.23 -3.59 9.08
C ALA A 190 -11.26 -2.47 9.02
N TYR A 191 -10.75 -1.27 9.10
CA TYR A 191 -11.52 -0.04 9.01
C TYR A 191 -10.91 0.84 7.94
N ARG A 192 -11.75 1.47 7.15
CA ARG A 192 -11.34 2.57 6.30
C ARG A 192 -11.49 3.86 7.10
N PHE A 193 -10.44 4.65 7.16
CA PHE A 193 -10.53 6.02 7.62
C PHE A 193 -10.57 6.97 6.43
N GLN A 194 -11.27 8.09 6.62
CA GLN A 194 -11.36 9.14 5.63
C GLN A 194 -11.36 10.49 6.32
N LEU A 195 -10.50 11.37 5.84
CA LEU A 195 -10.38 12.77 6.23
C LEU A 195 -11.13 13.66 5.24
N ASP A 196 -11.21 14.93 5.55
CA ASP A 196 -11.74 15.93 4.61
C ASP A 196 -10.94 15.90 3.29
N SER A 197 -11.62 16.19 2.17
CA SER A 197 -11.00 16.18 0.84
C SER A 197 -9.90 17.23 0.66
N SER A 198 -9.92 18.28 1.48
CA SER A 198 -8.89 19.33 1.52
C SER A 198 -7.64 18.94 2.31
N TYR A 199 -7.71 17.83 3.08
CA TYR A 199 -6.57 17.37 3.87
C TYR A 199 -5.47 16.84 2.95
N LEU A 200 -4.27 17.39 3.12
CA LEU A 200 -3.06 16.91 2.48
C LEU A 200 -2.07 16.47 3.57
N PRO A 201 -1.68 15.19 3.60
CA PRO A 201 -0.72 14.68 4.55
C PRO A 201 0.62 15.43 4.47
N LYS A 202 1.14 15.89 5.61
CA LYS A 202 2.42 16.58 5.73
C LYS A 202 3.32 15.80 6.68
N GLY A 203 4.45 15.31 6.16
CA GLY A 203 5.43 14.60 6.99
C GLY A 203 5.04 13.17 7.38
N VAL A 204 5.48 12.73 8.55
CA VAL A 204 5.17 11.42 9.13
C VAL A 204 3.94 11.54 10.00
N GLU A 205 2.87 10.91 9.55
CA GLU A 205 1.63 10.84 10.32
C GLU A 205 1.49 9.47 10.95
N ARG A 206 0.72 9.42 12.02
CA ARG A 206 0.51 8.23 12.84
C ARG A 206 -0.97 8.06 13.13
N ILE A 207 -1.40 6.82 13.19
CA ILE A 207 -2.67 6.45 13.83
C ILE A 207 -2.38 6.15 15.29
N VAL A 208 -3.05 6.85 16.19
CA VAL A 208 -2.90 6.71 17.65
C VAL A 208 -4.16 6.08 18.22
N TRP A 209 -3.97 5.08 19.10
CA TRP A 209 -5.06 4.54 19.91
C TRP A 209 -5.31 5.44 21.12
N ALA A 210 -6.34 6.28 21.06
CA ALA A 210 -6.67 7.28 22.08
C ALA A 210 -7.45 6.66 23.24
N SER A 211 -6.82 5.82 24.06
CA SER A 211 -7.43 5.25 25.25
C SER A 211 -6.84 5.83 26.52
N LYS A 212 -7.71 6.23 27.47
CA LYS A 212 -7.27 6.71 28.80
C LYS A 212 -6.56 5.64 29.66
N LYS A 213 -6.67 4.35 29.28
CA LYS A 213 -6.19 3.20 30.07
C LYS A 213 -4.90 2.56 29.57
N THR A 214 -4.45 2.90 28.39
CA THR A 214 -3.24 2.33 27.77
C THR A 214 -2.28 3.46 27.40
N PRO A 215 -0.95 3.23 27.50
CA PRO A 215 0.03 4.15 26.92
C PRO A 215 -0.34 4.42 25.46
N HIS A 216 0.01 5.59 24.95
CA HIS A 216 -0.27 5.99 23.59
C HIS A 216 0.36 5.00 22.62
N GLU A 217 -0.43 4.05 22.15
CA GLU A 217 -0.07 3.12 21.12
C GLU A 217 -0.25 3.83 19.78
N TYR A 218 0.77 3.83 18.96
CA TYR A 218 0.71 4.44 17.63
C TYR A 218 1.23 3.51 16.55
N TYR A 219 0.80 3.77 15.33
CA TYR A 219 1.30 3.12 14.13
C TYR A 219 1.58 4.20 13.07
N GLU A 220 2.80 4.23 12.55
CA GLU A 220 3.16 5.14 11.48
C GLU A 220 2.42 4.78 10.18
N LEU A 221 1.92 5.78 9.48
CA LEU A 221 1.16 5.61 8.25
C LEU A 221 2.07 5.64 7.02
N PRO A 222 2.54 4.49 6.52
CA PRO A 222 3.33 4.47 5.31
C PRO A 222 2.46 4.80 4.08
N ARG A 223 3.00 5.61 3.20
CA ARG A 223 2.37 5.98 1.93
C ARG A 223 2.67 4.98 0.80
N THR A 224 3.32 3.88 1.09
CA THR A 224 3.83 2.94 0.07
C THR A 224 2.75 2.46 -0.89
N GLN A 225 1.56 2.11 -0.39
CA GLN A 225 0.44 1.66 -1.24
C GLN A 225 -0.12 2.79 -2.09
N PHE A 226 -0.28 3.96 -1.50
CA PHE A 226 -0.72 5.16 -2.19
C PHE A 226 0.25 5.52 -3.32
N LEU A 227 1.55 5.56 -3.04
CA LEU A 227 2.57 5.92 -4.02
C LEU A 227 2.64 4.97 -5.22
N THR A 228 2.39 3.67 -5.01
CA THR A 228 2.34 2.70 -6.13
C THR A 228 1.11 2.85 -7.02
N GLN A 229 0.10 3.60 -6.58
CA GLN A 229 -1.13 3.88 -7.32
C GLN A 229 -1.16 5.31 -7.86
N CYS A 230 -0.22 6.17 -7.43
CA CYS A 230 -0.12 7.53 -7.90
C CYS A 230 0.23 7.55 -9.39
N SER A 231 -0.49 8.38 -10.12
CA SER A 231 -0.20 8.70 -11.50
C SER A 231 -0.65 10.14 -11.76
N THR A 232 -0.10 10.76 -12.77
CA THR A 232 -0.57 12.07 -13.24
C THR A 232 -0.93 11.97 -14.71
N LEU A 233 -1.99 12.70 -15.12
CA LEU A 233 -2.36 12.88 -16.51
C LEU A 233 -1.75 14.15 -17.11
N HIS A 234 -1.07 14.95 -16.28
CA HIS A 234 -0.41 16.16 -16.71
C HIS A 234 0.86 15.86 -17.50
N SER A 235 1.10 16.57 -18.58
CA SER A 235 2.41 16.57 -19.25
C SER A 235 3.45 17.12 -18.30
N LEU A 236 4.53 16.36 -18.08
CA LEU A 236 5.63 16.71 -17.17
C LEU A 236 6.78 17.41 -17.92
N GLY A 237 7.64 18.10 -17.17
CA GLY A 237 8.79 18.82 -17.68
C GLY A 237 8.53 20.31 -17.84
N ALA A 238 9.41 20.97 -18.60
CA ALA A 238 9.27 22.37 -18.98
C ALA A 238 8.47 22.47 -20.29
N ILE A 239 7.40 23.23 -20.26
CA ILE A 239 6.54 23.49 -21.40
C ILE A 239 6.56 25.00 -21.66
N ILE A 240 7.01 25.39 -22.83
CA ILE A 240 7.12 26.80 -23.23
C ILE A 240 5.91 27.14 -24.12
N GLU A 241 5.11 28.09 -23.69
CA GLU A 241 3.93 28.56 -24.39
C GLU A 241 3.78 30.07 -24.20
N ASN A 242 3.58 30.81 -25.30
CA ASN A 242 3.27 32.25 -25.28
C ASN A 242 4.25 33.08 -24.44
N GLN A 243 5.57 32.90 -24.64
CA GLN A 243 6.65 33.56 -23.87
C GLN A 243 6.61 33.34 -22.36
N SER A 244 6.03 32.23 -21.95
CA SER A 244 6.04 31.78 -20.57
C SER A 244 6.50 30.33 -20.49
N THR A 245 7.06 29.94 -19.35
CA THR A 245 7.50 28.58 -19.10
C THR A 245 6.72 27.96 -17.95
N ARG A 246 6.06 26.84 -18.20
CA ARG A 246 5.40 26.05 -17.17
C ARG A 246 6.23 24.84 -16.83
N PHE A 247 6.55 24.68 -15.56
CA PHE A 247 7.21 23.50 -15.03
C PHE A 247 6.21 22.58 -14.35
N ARG A 248 6.28 21.28 -14.64
CA ARG A 248 5.55 20.26 -13.93
C ARG A 248 6.45 19.10 -13.55
N LEU A 249 6.39 18.71 -12.29
CA LEU A 249 7.15 17.61 -11.74
C LEU A 249 6.23 16.63 -10.99
N PHE A 250 6.40 15.34 -11.22
CA PHE A 250 5.75 14.30 -10.44
C PHE A 250 6.62 13.97 -9.22
N ALA A 251 6.21 14.45 -8.05
CA ALA A 251 6.94 14.25 -6.80
C ALA A 251 5.98 13.97 -5.62
N PRO A 252 5.39 12.77 -5.55
CA PRO A 252 4.35 12.44 -4.57
C PRO A 252 4.87 12.35 -3.13
N ARG A 253 6.18 12.37 -2.91
CA ARG A 253 6.82 12.36 -1.58
C ARG A 253 7.37 13.71 -1.15
N ALA A 254 7.35 14.68 -2.04
CA ALA A 254 7.90 15.99 -1.75
C ALA A 254 7.03 16.75 -0.74
N GLU A 255 7.67 17.44 0.17
CA GLU A 255 7.04 18.42 1.05
C GLU A 255 7.09 19.81 0.44
N THR A 256 8.22 20.14 -0.16
CA THR A 256 8.42 21.35 -0.95
C THR A 256 9.17 21.00 -2.22
N VAL A 257 8.88 21.73 -3.26
CA VAL A 257 9.58 21.64 -4.55
C VAL A 257 9.83 23.05 -5.04
N ASP A 258 11.07 23.34 -5.35
CA ASP A 258 11.50 24.59 -5.93
C ASP A 258 12.12 24.34 -7.30
N VAL A 259 11.79 25.16 -8.29
CA VAL A 259 12.53 25.20 -9.55
C VAL A 259 13.56 26.32 -9.48
N VAL A 260 14.78 25.96 -9.80
CA VAL A 260 15.92 26.88 -9.83
C VAL A 260 16.40 26.99 -11.26
N PHE A 261 16.53 28.20 -11.78
CA PHE A 261 16.98 28.41 -13.16
C PHE A 261 17.96 29.56 -13.27
N SER A 262 18.88 29.45 -14.25
CA SER A 262 19.89 30.44 -14.53
C SER A 262 20.27 30.41 -16.01
N ARG A 263 20.64 31.57 -16.55
CA ARG A 263 21.27 31.68 -17.88
C ARG A 263 22.71 31.13 -17.89
N PHE A 264 23.30 30.93 -16.72
CA PHE A 264 24.67 30.47 -16.57
C PHE A 264 24.71 28.99 -16.12
N VAL A 265 25.59 28.21 -16.74
CA VAL A 265 25.77 26.79 -16.43
C VAL A 265 26.25 26.56 -15.00
N ASP A 266 27.00 27.50 -14.43
CA ASP A 266 27.46 27.47 -13.05
C ASP A 266 26.41 27.88 -12.02
N MET A 267 25.17 28.10 -12.49
CA MET A 267 24.04 28.54 -11.67
C MET A 267 24.27 29.88 -10.97
N SER A 268 25.24 30.71 -11.43
CA SER A 268 25.40 32.05 -10.93
C SER A 268 24.16 32.90 -11.22
N ASN A 269 23.76 33.74 -10.25
CA ASN A 269 22.54 34.55 -10.31
C ASN A 269 21.26 33.72 -10.57
N ALA A 270 21.18 32.50 -10.01
CA ALA A 270 20.00 31.66 -10.15
C ALA A 270 18.76 32.30 -9.50
N SER A 271 17.64 32.17 -10.19
CA SER A 271 16.32 32.47 -9.66
C SER A 271 15.71 31.20 -9.07
N VAL A 272 14.99 31.32 -7.94
CA VAL A 272 14.30 30.26 -7.26
C VAL A 272 12.82 30.54 -7.22
N VAL A 273 11.99 29.60 -7.70
CA VAL A 273 10.54 29.73 -7.70
C VAL A 273 9.91 28.49 -7.05
N ALA A 274 9.18 28.72 -5.95
CA ALA A 274 8.45 27.65 -5.29
C ALA A 274 7.32 27.10 -6.17
N MET A 275 7.28 25.80 -6.30
CA MET A 275 6.22 25.10 -7.02
C MET A 275 5.02 24.84 -6.09
N ARG A 276 3.83 24.87 -6.63
CA ARG A 276 2.60 24.50 -5.91
C ARG A 276 2.18 23.08 -6.24
N CYS A 277 1.76 22.32 -5.25
CA CYS A 277 1.15 21.01 -5.48
C CYS A 277 -0.29 21.21 -6.02
N ILE A 278 -0.61 20.64 -7.20
CA ILE A 278 -1.90 20.85 -7.89
C ILE A 278 -2.89 19.70 -7.72
N ASP A 279 -2.41 18.47 -7.46
CA ASP A 279 -3.26 17.26 -7.36
C ASP A 279 -2.77 16.29 -6.27
N GLY A 280 -1.89 16.73 -5.37
CA GLY A 280 -1.30 15.92 -4.30
C GLY A 280 -0.07 15.09 -4.72
N VAL A 281 0.26 15.05 -6.01
CA VAL A 281 1.41 14.30 -6.55
C VAL A 281 2.19 15.08 -7.59
N THR A 282 1.54 16.05 -8.23
CA THR A 282 2.13 16.89 -9.28
C THR A 282 2.35 18.30 -8.77
N TRP A 283 3.54 18.79 -8.97
CA TRP A 283 3.97 20.14 -8.62
C TRP A 283 4.06 21.00 -9.86
N GLN A 284 3.66 22.25 -9.78
CA GLN A 284 3.64 23.18 -10.91
C GLN A 284 4.16 24.57 -10.52
N ALA A 285 4.98 25.15 -11.36
CA ALA A 285 5.29 26.58 -11.39
C ALA A 285 5.01 27.14 -12.78
N ASP A 286 4.46 28.34 -12.83
CA ASP A 286 4.25 29.12 -14.06
C ASP A 286 5.15 30.36 -13.96
N ILE A 287 6.08 30.52 -14.91
CA ILE A 287 7.04 31.62 -14.98
C ILE A 287 6.75 32.42 -16.22
N ALA A 288 6.53 33.73 -16.06
CA ALA A 288 6.18 34.64 -17.14
C ALA A 288 7.40 35.05 -17.98
N GLU A 289 8.27 34.11 -18.28
CA GLU A 289 9.47 34.26 -19.10
C GLU A 289 9.67 33.02 -19.97
N ASP A 290 10.20 33.19 -21.16
CA ASP A 290 10.70 32.11 -22.00
C ASP A 290 12.10 31.75 -21.55
N LEU A 291 12.22 30.57 -20.90
CA LEU A 291 13.47 30.05 -20.37
C LEU A 291 14.17 29.06 -21.33
N SER A 292 13.91 29.19 -22.64
CA SER A 292 14.59 28.42 -23.67
C SER A 292 16.10 28.64 -23.60
N GLY A 293 16.85 27.55 -23.37
CA GLY A 293 18.32 27.58 -23.28
C GLY A 293 18.87 27.91 -21.91
N ASP A 294 18.04 28.17 -20.91
CA ASP A 294 18.47 28.34 -19.54
C ASP A 294 18.88 26.99 -18.90
N THR A 295 19.78 27.03 -17.93
CA THR A 295 20.13 25.88 -17.10
C THR A 295 19.08 25.74 -15.99
N LEU A 296 18.59 24.52 -15.83
CA LEU A 296 17.53 24.19 -14.90
C LEU A 296 17.99 23.19 -13.86
N MET A 297 17.59 23.43 -12.62
CA MET A 297 17.72 22.49 -11.51
C MET A 297 16.39 22.43 -10.74
N VAL A 298 16.05 21.31 -10.17
CA VAL A 298 14.91 21.15 -9.28
C VAL A 298 15.39 20.73 -7.91
N GLU A 299 15.06 21.52 -6.91
CA GLU A 299 15.27 21.15 -5.51
C GLU A 299 14.02 20.52 -4.93
N ILE A 300 14.19 19.34 -4.32
CA ILE A 300 13.09 18.59 -3.70
C ILE A 300 13.46 18.35 -2.25
N SER A 301 12.64 18.86 -1.34
CA SER A 301 12.74 18.53 0.07
C SER A 301 11.77 17.40 0.42
N THR A 302 12.31 16.34 1.01
CA THR A 302 11.53 15.21 1.54
C THR A 302 11.98 14.98 2.97
N LYS A 303 11.06 14.65 3.86
CA LYS A 303 11.39 14.15 5.20
C LYS A 303 11.55 12.66 5.25
#